data_cc054b2ceef58f3df018583415d7f6d6
#
_entry.id   cc054b2ceef58f3df018583415d7f6d6
#
_cell.length_a   1.000
_cell.length_b   1.000
_cell.length_c   1.000
_cell.angle_alpha   90.00
_cell.angle_beta   90.00
_cell.angle_gamma   90.00
#
_symmetry.space_group_name_H-M   'P 1'
#
loop_
_entity.id
_entity.type
_entity.pdbx_description
1 polymer ?
#
loop_
_entity_poly.entity_id
_entity_poly.type
_entity_poly.pdbx_seq_one_letter_code
_entity_poly.pdbx_strand_id
1 'polypeptide(L)'
;KSESGVSSNNNLDLKGDEPVSMNMWGFTPVIFDYLNSMFERFLSNNINDDKSEFLIPSVINDLINSGEQHVQVLYSKSSWFGVTYKQDKPYVVQQIQNLINSGLYPQKLFPLK
;
A
#
# COMPACT_ATOMS: atom_id res chain seq x y z
N LYS A 1 12.95 -1.72 -15.73
CA LYS A 1 13.50 -0.43 -15.28
C LYS A 1 12.56 0.11 -14.22
N SER A 2 12.93 -0.08 -12.97
CA SER A 2 12.26 0.54 -11.83
C SER A 2 12.69 2.00 -11.81
N GLU A 3 11.81 2.92 -12.16
CA GLU A 3 12.02 4.32 -11.86
C GLU A 3 11.68 4.53 -10.39
N SER A 4 12.72 4.67 -9.61
CA SER A 4 12.66 5.02 -8.20
C SER A 4 12.23 6.49 -8.08
N GLY A 5 10.96 6.72 -7.74
CA GLY A 5 10.52 8.00 -7.22
C GLY A 5 11.04 8.14 -5.79
N VAL A 6 12.28 8.54 -5.62
CA VAL A 6 12.83 8.91 -4.32
C VAL A 6 12.46 10.36 -4.06
N SER A 7 11.49 10.58 -3.19
CA SER A 7 11.34 11.87 -2.55
C SER A 7 12.47 12.01 -1.54
N SER A 8 13.44 12.82 -1.88
CA SER A 8 14.64 13.09 -1.12
C SER A 8 14.36 14.00 0.07
N ASN A 9 14.81 13.62 1.27
CA ASN A 9 15.57 14.53 2.15
C ASN A 9 16.34 13.82 3.27
N ASN A 10 16.42 12.48 3.23
CA ASN A 10 17.45 11.77 3.98
C ASN A 10 18.15 10.85 2.98
N ASN A 11 19.46 11.03 2.78
CA ASN A 11 20.31 10.11 2.04
C ASN A 11 20.39 8.77 2.80
N LEU A 12 19.34 7.99 2.72
CA LEU A 12 19.35 6.59 3.10
C LEU A 12 19.86 5.82 1.88
N ASP A 13 21.07 5.32 1.97
CA ASP A 13 21.61 4.39 0.99
C ASP A 13 20.81 3.09 1.05
N LEU A 14 19.84 2.93 0.14
CA LEU A 14 19.03 1.74 0.02
C LEU A 14 19.84 0.65 -0.66
N LYS A 15 19.88 -0.53 -0.04
CA LYS A 15 20.61 -1.72 -0.54
C LYS A 15 19.75 -2.56 -1.50
N GLY A 16 18.42 -2.34 -1.50
CA GLY A 16 17.47 -3.03 -2.35
C GLY A 16 16.86 -4.28 -1.74
N ASP A 17 17.14 -4.56 -0.47
CA ASP A 17 16.57 -5.66 0.31
C ASP A 17 15.68 -5.17 1.48
N GLU A 18 15.44 -3.86 1.55
CA GLU A 18 14.59 -3.27 2.58
C GLU A 18 13.12 -3.71 2.40
N PRO A 19 12.41 -3.90 3.53
CA PRO A 19 10.97 -4.13 3.47
C PRO A 19 10.25 -2.95 2.83
N VAL A 20 9.37 -3.24 1.88
CA VAL A 20 8.54 -2.23 1.23
C VAL A 20 7.08 -2.42 1.59
N SER A 21 6.35 -1.32 1.76
CA SER A 21 4.92 -1.36 1.98
C SER A 21 4.21 -1.79 0.70
N MET A 22 3.31 -2.77 0.82
CA MET A 22 2.40 -3.16 -0.26
C MET A 22 1.10 -2.36 -0.26
N ASN A 23 1.04 -1.27 0.50
CA ASN A 23 -0.15 -0.44 0.69
C ASN A 23 -1.38 -1.24 1.17
N MET A 24 -1.13 -2.31 1.92
CA MET A 24 -2.17 -3.13 2.51
C MET A 24 -2.21 -2.85 4.01
N TRP A 25 -3.29 -2.25 4.47
CA TRP A 25 -3.44 -1.77 5.83
C TRP A 25 -4.62 -2.42 6.53
N GLY A 26 -4.42 -2.80 7.78
CA GLY A 26 -5.50 -3.21 8.69
C GLY A 26 -5.62 -2.19 9.82
N PHE A 27 -6.83 -1.67 10.03
CA PHE A 27 -7.10 -0.66 11.04
C PHE A 27 -8.19 -1.09 12.01
N THR A 28 -8.12 -0.59 13.23
CA THR A 28 -9.27 -0.53 14.11
C THR A 28 -10.16 0.66 13.73
N PRO A 29 -11.46 0.67 14.09
CA PRO A 29 -12.37 1.76 13.73
C PRO A 29 -11.92 3.15 14.18
N VAL A 30 -11.09 3.28 15.20
CA VAL A 30 -10.56 4.56 15.69
C VAL A 30 -9.81 5.35 14.61
N ILE A 31 -9.34 4.70 13.56
CA ILE A 31 -8.67 5.38 12.45
C ILE A 31 -9.58 6.43 11.78
N PHE A 32 -10.89 6.20 11.76
CA PHE A 32 -11.82 7.13 11.12
C PHE A 32 -11.91 8.47 11.84
N ASP A 33 -11.72 8.50 13.16
CA ASP A 33 -11.69 9.74 13.93
C ASP A 33 -10.46 10.57 13.56
N TYR A 34 -9.30 9.92 13.44
CA TYR A 34 -8.07 10.56 12.98
C TYR A 34 -8.18 11.05 11.53
N LEU A 35 -8.67 10.19 10.63
CA LEU A 35 -8.84 10.55 9.23
C LEU A 35 -9.75 11.76 9.08
N ASN A 36 -10.86 11.82 9.80
CA ASN A 36 -11.79 12.93 9.72
C ASN A 36 -11.12 14.25 10.11
N SER A 37 -10.50 14.30 11.29
CA SER A 37 -9.86 15.51 11.81
C SER A 37 -8.66 15.95 10.95
N MET A 38 -7.87 14.99 10.47
CA MET A 38 -6.70 15.27 9.64
C MET A 38 -7.10 15.69 8.22
N PHE A 39 -8.18 15.11 7.68
CA PHE A 39 -8.70 15.48 6.36
C PHE A 39 -9.29 16.89 6.35
N GLU A 40 -10.04 17.29 7.38
CA GLU A 40 -10.52 18.66 7.52
C GLU A 40 -9.36 19.68 7.52
N ARG A 41 -8.28 19.36 8.24
CA ARG A 41 -7.07 20.19 8.27
C ARG A 41 -6.36 20.21 6.92
N PHE A 42 -6.26 19.06 6.27
CA PHE A 42 -5.70 18.94 4.92
C PHE A 42 -6.47 19.82 3.92
N LEU A 43 -7.79 19.74 3.90
CA LEU A 43 -8.63 20.56 3.02
C LEU A 43 -8.43 22.05 3.29
N SER A 44 -8.42 22.47 4.55
CA SER A 44 -8.24 23.87 4.91
C SER A 44 -6.92 24.46 4.39
N ASN A 45 -5.88 23.63 4.30
CA ASN A 45 -4.55 24.05 3.86
C ASN A 45 -4.34 23.92 2.35
N ASN A 46 -5.06 23.02 1.68
CA ASN A 46 -4.77 22.63 0.30
C ASN A 46 -5.95 22.79 -0.66
N ILE A 47 -7.03 23.46 -0.26
CA ILE A 47 -8.26 23.54 -1.06
C ILE A 47 -8.08 24.18 -2.44
N ASN A 48 -7.02 24.95 -2.64
CA ASN A 48 -6.71 25.62 -3.89
C ASN A 48 -5.64 24.86 -4.73
N ASP A 49 -5.20 23.70 -4.25
CA ASP A 49 -4.22 22.86 -4.96
C ASP A 49 -4.89 21.55 -5.39
N ASP A 50 -5.28 21.49 -6.65
CA ASP A 50 -5.93 20.33 -7.28
C ASP A 50 -5.03 19.11 -7.49
N LYS A 51 -3.73 19.24 -7.17
CA LYS A 51 -2.75 18.15 -7.21
C LYS A 51 -2.39 17.58 -5.84
N SER A 52 -2.87 18.22 -4.77
CA SER A 52 -2.63 17.71 -3.42
C SER A 52 -3.36 16.40 -3.19
N GLU A 53 -2.69 15.45 -2.57
CA GLU A 53 -3.24 14.14 -2.23
C GLU A 53 -3.19 13.90 -0.71
N PHE A 54 -4.31 13.45 -0.14
CA PHE A 54 -4.39 13.01 1.24
C PHE A 54 -4.07 11.52 1.33
N LEU A 55 -2.82 11.21 1.67
CA LEU A 55 -2.28 9.86 1.59
C LEU A 55 -2.31 9.13 2.94
N ILE A 56 -2.81 7.90 2.97
CA ILE A 56 -2.79 7.03 4.16
C ILE A 56 -1.38 6.90 4.76
N PRO A 57 -0.31 6.66 4.00
CA PRO A 57 1.03 6.59 4.58
C PRO A 57 1.45 7.85 5.34
N SER A 58 1.06 9.03 4.86
CA SER A 58 1.37 10.29 5.55
C SER A 58 0.62 10.40 6.88
N VAL A 59 -0.67 10.06 6.88
CA VAL A 59 -1.48 10.02 8.11
C VAL A 59 -0.85 9.10 9.15
N ILE A 60 -0.47 7.89 8.74
CA ILE A 60 0.12 6.91 9.66
C ILE A 60 1.46 7.38 10.18
N ASN A 61 2.30 7.99 9.32
CA ASN A 61 3.57 8.56 9.75
C ASN A 61 3.40 9.64 10.82
N ASP A 62 2.42 10.52 10.65
CA ASP A 62 2.11 11.58 11.62
C ASP A 62 1.64 10.99 12.97
N LEU A 63 0.78 9.96 12.93
CA LEU A 63 0.28 9.28 14.14
C LEU A 63 1.40 8.53 14.89
N ILE A 64 2.36 7.95 14.18
CA ILE A 64 3.54 7.32 14.79
C ILE A 64 4.44 8.39 15.43
N ASN A 65 4.73 9.46 14.71
CA ASN A 65 5.62 10.52 15.18
C ASN A 65 5.05 11.29 16.37
N SER A 66 3.73 11.43 16.46
CA SER A 66 3.06 12.00 17.63
C SER A 66 2.97 11.04 18.83
N GLY A 67 3.28 9.76 18.64
CA GLY A 67 3.16 8.74 19.67
C GLY A 67 1.72 8.30 19.95
N GLU A 68 0.76 8.74 19.13
CA GLU A 68 -0.67 8.41 19.32
C GLU A 68 -1.01 6.99 18.90
N GLN A 69 -0.27 6.44 17.92
CA GLN A 69 -0.53 5.11 17.40
C GLN A 69 0.76 4.32 17.14
N HIS A 70 0.61 3.01 17.04
CA HIS A 70 1.68 2.08 16.72
C HIS A 70 1.30 1.24 15.51
N VAL A 71 2.29 0.91 14.69
CA VAL A 71 2.11 0.05 13.51
C VAL A 71 2.88 -1.25 13.71
N GLN A 72 2.18 -2.36 13.59
CA GLN A 72 2.80 -3.66 13.50
C GLN A 72 3.08 -3.99 12.04
N VAL A 73 4.33 -4.18 11.69
CA VAL A 73 4.72 -4.61 10.34
C VAL A 73 4.61 -6.12 10.25
N LEU A 74 3.82 -6.59 9.28
CA LEU A 74 3.67 -8.00 8.97
C LEU A 74 4.44 -8.31 7.68
N TYR A 75 5.33 -9.30 7.73
CA TYR A 75 6.11 -9.72 6.57
C TYR A 75 5.37 -10.81 5.79
N SER A 76 5.24 -10.61 4.48
CA SER A 76 4.74 -11.62 3.56
C SER A 76 5.91 -12.30 2.84
N LYS A 77 5.82 -13.63 2.69
CA LYS A 77 6.73 -14.41 1.84
C LYS A 77 6.21 -14.57 0.41
N SER A 78 5.06 -13.98 0.11
CA SER A 78 4.44 -14.06 -1.22
C SER A 78 5.22 -13.21 -2.22
N SER A 79 5.36 -13.70 -3.43
CA SER A 79 5.88 -12.91 -4.54
C SER A 79 4.83 -11.90 -4.98
N TRP A 80 5.25 -10.67 -5.17
CA TRP A 80 4.37 -9.61 -5.68
C TRP A 80 4.31 -9.67 -7.21
N PHE A 81 3.12 -9.53 -7.75
CA PHE A 81 2.87 -9.28 -9.17
C PHE A 81 1.58 -8.48 -9.32
N GLY A 82 1.48 -7.67 -10.36
CA GLY A 82 0.32 -6.80 -10.56
C GLY A 82 0.15 -6.42 -12.02
N VAL A 83 -1.02 -5.84 -12.33
CA VAL A 83 -1.35 -5.32 -13.67
C VAL A 83 -1.38 -3.80 -13.57
N THR A 84 -0.36 -3.14 -14.08
CA THR A 84 -0.34 -1.69 -14.25
C THR A 84 -0.60 -1.33 -15.71
N TYR A 85 -0.04 -2.10 -16.63
CA TYR A 85 -0.18 -1.91 -18.07
C TYR A 85 -0.76 -3.17 -18.73
N LYS A 86 -1.33 -3.01 -19.90
CA LYS A 86 -1.96 -4.10 -20.66
C LYS A 86 -1.01 -5.28 -20.93
N GLN A 87 0.27 -4.99 -21.12
CA GLN A 87 1.32 -5.99 -21.34
C GLN A 87 1.62 -6.86 -20.11
N ASP A 88 1.27 -6.42 -18.90
CA ASP A 88 1.50 -7.20 -17.68
C ASP A 88 0.51 -8.35 -17.54
N LYS A 89 -0.66 -8.23 -18.17
CA LYS A 89 -1.76 -9.18 -18.03
C LYS A 89 -1.38 -10.64 -18.30
N PRO A 90 -0.68 -11.00 -19.38
CA PRO A 90 -0.30 -12.40 -19.64
C PRO A 90 0.55 -12.98 -18.52
N TYR A 91 1.50 -12.22 -17.99
CA TYR A 91 2.35 -12.63 -16.88
C TYR A 91 1.53 -12.87 -15.61
N VAL A 92 0.65 -11.94 -15.26
CA VAL A 92 -0.20 -12.06 -14.06
C VAL A 92 -1.15 -13.26 -14.15
N VAL A 93 -1.76 -13.50 -15.32
CA VAL A 93 -2.58 -14.69 -15.56
C VAL A 93 -1.78 -15.97 -15.34
N GLN A 94 -0.55 -16.02 -15.83
CA GLN A 94 0.35 -17.17 -15.63
C GLN A 94 0.64 -17.38 -14.14
N GLN A 95 0.95 -16.31 -13.38
CA GLN A 95 1.21 -16.42 -11.95
C GLN A 95 0.00 -16.92 -11.16
N ILE A 96 -1.18 -16.39 -11.46
CA ILE A 96 -2.44 -16.88 -10.83
C ILE A 96 -2.67 -18.34 -11.15
N GLN A 97 -2.46 -18.77 -12.40
CA GLN A 97 -2.62 -20.16 -12.80
C GLN A 97 -1.62 -21.07 -12.06
N ASN A 98 -0.38 -20.62 -11.84
CA ASN A 98 0.60 -21.36 -11.06
C ASN A 98 0.17 -21.53 -9.60
N LEU A 99 -0.43 -20.50 -8.99
CA LEU A 99 -0.97 -20.57 -7.62
C LEU A 99 -2.17 -21.53 -7.52
N ILE A 100 -3.00 -21.57 -8.54
CA ILE A 100 -4.13 -22.53 -8.63
C ILE A 100 -3.57 -23.95 -8.77
N ASN A 101 -2.63 -24.18 -9.67
CA ASN A 101 -2.05 -25.49 -9.93
C ASN A 101 -1.29 -26.06 -8.71
N SER A 102 -0.70 -25.17 -7.90
CA SER A 102 -0.04 -25.55 -6.64
C SER A 102 -1.01 -25.79 -5.48
N GLY A 103 -2.30 -25.52 -5.65
CA GLY A 103 -3.33 -25.66 -4.62
C GLY A 103 -3.38 -24.54 -3.59
N LEU A 104 -2.57 -23.47 -3.78
CA LEU A 104 -2.60 -22.29 -2.92
C LEU A 104 -3.85 -21.43 -3.15
N TYR A 105 -4.34 -21.39 -4.38
CA TYR A 105 -5.57 -20.71 -4.74
C TYR A 105 -6.63 -21.71 -5.22
N PRO A 106 -7.92 -21.49 -4.89
CA PRO A 106 -9.00 -22.32 -5.42
C PRO A 106 -9.23 -22.04 -6.91
N GLN A 107 -9.69 -23.05 -7.64
CA GLN A 107 -10.06 -22.88 -9.05
C GLN A 107 -11.22 -21.90 -9.27
N LYS A 108 -12.08 -21.77 -8.26
CA LYS A 108 -13.20 -20.82 -8.25
C LYS A 108 -13.13 -20.00 -6.99
N LEU A 109 -13.08 -18.66 -7.13
CA LEU A 109 -13.06 -17.75 -6.01
C LEU A 109 -14.33 -17.83 -5.16
N PHE A 110 -15.46 -18.00 -5.81
CA PHE A 110 -16.75 -18.14 -5.16
C PHE A 110 -17.36 -19.50 -5.54
N PRO A 111 -17.54 -20.43 -4.59
CA PRO A 111 -18.30 -21.63 -4.86
C PRO A 111 -19.72 -21.22 -5.27
N LEU A 112 -20.19 -21.76 -6.39
CA LEU A 112 -21.60 -21.61 -6.75
C LEU A 112 -22.45 -22.22 -5.62
N LYS A 113 -23.33 -21.39 -5.05
CA LYS A 113 -24.35 -21.86 -4.10
C LYS A 113 -25.30 -22.84 -4.79
#